data_29195288f5ad9ffdf52e34f6716dca79
#
_entry.id   29195288f5ad9ffdf52e34f6716dca79
#
_cell.length_a   1.000
_cell.length_b   1.000
_cell.length_c   1.000
_cell.angle_alpha   90.00
_cell.angle_beta   90.00
_cell.angle_gamma   90.00
#
_symmetry.space_group_name_H-M   'P 1'
#
loop_
_entity.id
_entity.type
_entity.pdbx_description
1 polymer ?
#
loop_
_entity_poly.entity_id
_entity_poly.type
_entity_poly.pdbx_seq_one_letter_code
_entity_poly.pdbx_strand_id
1 'polypeptide(L)'
;MPKMSPPSQKVLKITHLFFVCLWVGGAITLALLKLGVHPDNGLALHGFDLTRTFIDDFIVIPGAVGCLLTGLVYSIFTGFGFFKLRWLAVKWVITIAGILFGTFWLGPWLNSLPPLSKQLGMEALSNSEYLHAATMNFTWSLLQLSSILFALVISVFKPWK
;
A
#
# COMPACT_ATOMS: atom_id res chain seq x y z
N MET A 1 16.73 3.01 27.29
CA MET A 1 15.40 3.58 27.05
C MET A 1 14.37 2.83 27.87
N PRO A 2 13.38 3.47 28.47
CA PRO A 2 12.36 2.78 29.25
C PRO A 2 11.56 1.84 28.34
N LYS A 3 11.38 0.59 28.78
CA LYS A 3 10.59 -0.40 28.05
C LYS A 3 9.09 -0.08 28.24
N MET A 4 8.34 -0.16 27.18
CA MET A 4 6.89 0.03 27.22
C MET A 4 6.22 -1.01 28.11
N SER A 5 5.21 -0.60 28.88
CA SER A 5 4.43 -1.50 29.74
C SER A 5 3.64 -2.55 28.92
N PRO A 6 3.34 -3.72 29.49
CA PRO A 6 2.58 -4.76 28.78
C PRO A 6 1.21 -4.29 28.22
N PRO A 7 0.41 -3.48 28.92
CA PRO A 7 -0.83 -2.94 28.38
C PRO A 7 -0.58 -2.04 27.16
N SER A 8 0.41 -1.15 27.23
CA SER A 8 0.75 -0.25 26.12
C SER A 8 1.22 -1.01 24.88
N GLN A 9 1.96 -2.13 25.06
CA GLN A 9 2.35 -3.00 23.94
C GLN A 9 1.14 -3.64 23.26
N LYS A 10 0.08 -4.02 24.01
CA LYS A 10 -1.16 -4.56 23.44
C LYS A 10 -1.89 -3.50 22.61
N VAL A 11 -2.02 -2.28 23.13
CA VAL A 11 -2.63 -1.17 22.39
C VAL A 11 -1.86 -0.89 21.09
N LEU A 12 -0.54 -0.77 21.19
CA LEU A 12 0.32 -0.56 20.01
C LEU A 12 0.15 -1.68 18.97
N LYS A 13 0.02 -2.94 19.40
CA LYS A 13 -0.25 -4.07 18.52
C LYS A 13 -1.57 -3.94 17.79
N ILE A 14 -2.64 -3.56 18.48
CA ILE A 14 -3.97 -3.36 17.87
C ILE A 14 -3.89 -2.22 16.85
N THR A 15 -3.28 -1.10 17.20
CA THR A 15 -3.10 0.05 16.31
C THR A 15 -2.28 -0.33 15.06
N HIS A 16 -1.19 -1.07 15.24
CA HIS A 16 -0.40 -1.56 14.11
C HIS A 16 -1.21 -2.49 13.20
N LEU A 17 -1.94 -3.43 13.76
CA LEU A 17 -2.80 -4.34 12.98
C LEU A 17 -3.90 -3.59 12.23
N PHE A 18 -4.48 -2.54 12.82
CA PHE A 18 -5.45 -1.69 12.13
C PHE A 18 -4.85 -1.07 10.87
N PHE A 19 -3.65 -0.49 10.96
CA PHE A 19 -2.97 0.08 9.79
C PHE A 19 -2.55 -0.99 8.76
N VAL A 20 -2.16 -2.18 9.21
CA VAL A 20 -1.92 -3.33 8.31
C VAL A 20 -3.19 -3.67 7.52
N CYS A 21 -4.35 -3.74 8.19
CA CYS A 21 -5.63 -4.02 7.54
C CYS A 21 -6.00 -2.95 6.51
N LEU A 22 -5.78 -1.67 6.82
CA LEU A 22 -6.01 -0.58 5.86
C LEU A 22 -5.09 -0.72 4.63
N TRP A 23 -3.79 -0.91 4.84
CA TRP A 23 -2.84 -1.00 3.74
C TRP A 23 -3.08 -2.21 2.86
N VAL A 24 -3.17 -3.41 3.44
CA VAL A 24 -3.40 -4.65 2.70
C VAL A 24 -4.79 -4.66 2.06
N GLY A 25 -5.82 -4.30 2.83
CA GLY A 25 -7.20 -4.27 2.35
C GLY A 25 -7.40 -3.26 1.22
N GLY A 26 -6.85 -2.05 1.36
CA GLY A 26 -6.87 -1.03 0.30
C GLY A 26 -6.17 -1.50 -0.98
N ALA A 27 -4.97 -2.09 -0.87
CA ALA A 27 -4.24 -2.61 -2.01
C ALA A 27 -4.98 -3.76 -2.72
N ILE A 28 -5.60 -4.68 -1.96
CA ILE A 28 -6.45 -5.74 -2.52
C ILE A 28 -7.67 -5.13 -3.22
N THR A 29 -8.32 -4.14 -2.60
CA THR A 29 -9.49 -3.47 -3.19
C THR A 29 -9.14 -2.80 -4.51
N LEU A 30 -8.01 -2.10 -4.60
CA LEU A 30 -7.54 -1.49 -5.85
C LEU A 30 -7.28 -2.53 -6.94
N ALA A 31 -6.69 -3.68 -6.60
CA ALA A 31 -6.46 -4.76 -7.54
C ALA A 31 -7.78 -5.38 -8.03
N LEU A 32 -8.74 -5.63 -7.13
CA LEU A 32 -10.05 -6.18 -7.47
C LEU A 32 -10.90 -5.20 -8.31
N LEU A 33 -10.86 -3.91 -8.01
CA LEU A 33 -11.52 -2.89 -8.82
C LEU A 33 -10.99 -2.90 -10.26
N LYS A 34 -9.67 -2.95 -10.44
CA LYS A 34 -9.06 -2.98 -11.78
C LYS A 34 -9.40 -4.25 -12.57
N LEU A 35 -9.57 -5.39 -11.89
CA LEU A 35 -9.89 -6.66 -12.53
C LEU A 35 -11.39 -6.84 -12.79
N GLY A 36 -12.25 -6.30 -11.93
CA GLY A 36 -13.68 -6.59 -11.94
C GLY A 36 -14.57 -5.47 -12.47
N VAL A 37 -14.08 -4.23 -12.52
CA VAL A 37 -14.86 -3.08 -12.96
C VAL A 37 -14.41 -2.63 -14.36
N HIS A 38 -15.35 -2.62 -15.30
CA HIS A 38 -15.10 -2.22 -16.69
C HIS A 38 -16.06 -1.08 -17.05
N PRO A 39 -15.59 0.19 -16.94
CA PRO A 39 -16.42 1.34 -17.30
C PRO A 39 -16.84 1.30 -18.78
N ASP A 40 -18.11 1.61 -19.05
CA ASP A 40 -18.73 1.57 -20.37
C ASP A 40 -18.89 2.93 -21.03
N ASN A 41 -18.60 4.01 -20.30
CA ASN A 41 -18.65 5.37 -20.80
C ASN A 41 -17.59 6.27 -20.12
N GLY A 42 -17.31 7.44 -20.70
CA GLY A 42 -16.24 8.34 -20.25
C GLY A 42 -16.45 8.87 -18.83
N LEU A 43 -17.69 9.12 -18.41
CA LEU A 43 -18.00 9.58 -17.07
C LEU A 43 -17.74 8.48 -16.04
N ALA A 44 -18.15 7.25 -16.36
CA ALA A 44 -17.87 6.08 -15.52
C ALA A 44 -16.38 5.80 -15.40
N LEU A 45 -15.61 5.94 -16.51
CA LEU A 45 -14.16 5.79 -16.50
C LEU A 45 -13.48 6.83 -15.59
N HIS A 46 -13.88 8.11 -15.72
CA HIS A 46 -13.36 9.16 -14.85
C HIS A 46 -13.71 8.92 -13.38
N GLY A 47 -14.96 8.54 -13.08
CA GLY A 47 -15.40 8.18 -11.73
C GLY A 47 -14.63 6.98 -11.16
N PHE A 48 -14.33 6.00 -11.99
CA PHE A 48 -13.51 4.84 -11.61
C PHE A 48 -12.09 5.25 -11.23
N ASP A 49 -11.44 6.08 -12.03
CA ASP A 49 -10.08 6.56 -11.74
C ASP A 49 -10.04 7.43 -10.48
N LEU A 50 -11.03 8.33 -10.30
CA LEU A 50 -11.17 9.12 -9.06
C LEU A 50 -11.35 8.24 -7.83
N THR A 51 -12.17 7.19 -7.92
CA THR A 51 -12.39 6.25 -6.81
C THR A 51 -11.10 5.54 -6.43
N ARG A 52 -10.31 5.11 -7.40
CA ARG A 52 -9.01 4.47 -7.16
C ARG A 52 -8.02 5.42 -6.48
N THR A 53 -7.94 6.66 -6.96
CA THR A 53 -7.11 7.69 -6.33
C THR A 53 -7.57 7.97 -4.90
N PHE A 54 -8.87 8.09 -4.66
CA PHE A 54 -9.42 8.29 -3.32
C PHE A 54 -9.07 7.14 -2.37
N ILE A 55 -9.16 5.88 -2.81
CA ILE A 55 -8.79 4.72 -1.99
C ILE A 55 -7.30 4.75 -1.67
N ASP A 56 -6.46 5.11 -2.64
CA ASP A 56 -5.02 5.23 -2.41
C ASP A 56 -4.70 6.31 -1.38
N ASP A 57 -5.21 7.52 -1.57
CA ASP A 57 -4.93 8.68 -0.74
C ASP A 57 -5.45 8.54 0.70
N PHE A 58 -6.64 7.96 0.89
CA PHE A 58 -7.32 7.93 2.20
C PHE A 58 -7.27 6.58 2.92
N ILE A 59 -6.87 5.50 2.25
CA ILE A 59 -6.81 4.17 2.84
C ILE A 59 -5.40 3.58 2.74
N VAL A 60 -4.82 3.50 1.53
CA VAL A 60 -3.53 2.84 1.31
C VAL A 60 -2.39 3.65 1.92
N ILE A 61 -2.28 4.93 1.57
CA ILE A 61 -1.22 5.81 2.09
C ILE A 61 -1.27 5.94 3.61
N PRO A 62 -2.41 6.27 4.25
CA PRO A 62 -2.49 6.30 5.72
C PRO A 62 -2.19 4.95 6.37
N GLY A 63 -2.61 3.85 5.75
CA GLY A 63 -2.29 2.50 6.19
C GLY A 63 -0.78 2.23 6.18
N ALA A 64 -0.10 2.55 5.09
CA ALA A 64 1.34 2.38 4.93
C ALA A 64 2.14 3.24 5.93
N VAL A 65 1.81 4.53 6.03
CA VAL A 65 2.45 5.47 6.98
C VAL A 65 2.21 5.05 8.42
N GLY A 66 0.98 4.66 8.78
CA GLY A 66 0.64 4.16 10.10
C GLY A 66 1.38 2.87 10.47
N CYS A 67 1.55 1.94 9.49
CA CYS A 67 2.40 0.76 9.66
C CYS A 67 3.86 1.12 9.95
N LEU A 68 4.41 2.07 9.19
CA LEU A 68 5.78 2.54 9.39
C LEU A 68 5.97 3.15 10.78
N LEU A 69 5.11 4.09 11.17
CA LEU A 69 5.20 4.79 12.45
C LEU A 69 5.03 3.84 13.64
N THR A 70 4.01 2.98 13.60
CA THR A 70 3.78 1.98 14.67
C THR A 70 4.90 0.94 14.73
N GLY A 71 5.45 0.53 13.58
CA GLY A 71 6.62 -0.34 13.50
C GLY A 71 7.86 0.31 14.13
N LEU A 72 8.05 1.62 13.90
CA LEU A 72 9.13 2.42 14.50
C LEU A 72 9.02 2.44 16.03
N VAL A 73 7.83 2.72 16.56
CA VAL A 73 7.55 2.69 18.00
C VAL A 73 7.83 1.30 18.57
N TYR A 74 7.45 0.22 17.87
CA TYR A 74 7.78 -1.14 18.27
C TYR A 74 9.29 -1.36 18.40
N SER A 75 10.05 -0.95 17.39
CA SER A 75 11.49 -1.19 17.35
C SER A 75 12.26 -0.40 18.44
N ILE A 76 11.77 0.80 18.78
CA ILE A 76 12.42 1.67 19.79
C ILE A 76 12.05 1.24 21.21
N PHE A 77 10.77 1.02 21.49
CA PHE A 77 10.26 0.86 22.87
C PHE A 77 10.03 -0.59 23.30
N THR A 78 10.34 -1.57 22.42
CA THR A 78 10.30 -2.99 22.78
C THR A 78 11.68 -3.64 22.64
N GLY A 79 11.82 -4.87 23.14
CA GLY A 79 13.08 -5.63 23.05
C GLY A 79 13.43 -6.14 21.66
N PHE A 80 12.56 -5.91 20.63
CA PHE A 80 12.77 -6.44 19.28
C PHE A 80 13.90 -5.74 18.52
N GLY A 81 14.10 -4.42 18.72
CA GLY A 81 15.11 -3.65 17.99
C GLY A 81 14.83 -3.58 16.49
N PHE A 82 15.74 -2.97 15.71
CA PHE A 82 15.55 -2.83 14.25
C PHE A 82 16.06 -4.04 13.47
N PHE A 83 17.24 -4.56 13.84
CA PHE A 83 17.98 -5.57 13.07
C PHE A 83 18.37 -6.80 13.89
N LYS A 84 17.88 -6.92 15.12
CA LYS A 84 18.18 -8.08 15.98
C LYS A 84 17.66 -9.40 15.42
N LEU A 85 16.55 -9.33 14.67
CA LEU A 85 15.87 -10.48 14.09
C LEU A 85 15.85 -10.33 12.57
N ARG A 86 16.35 -11.31 11.84
CA ARG A 86 16.44 -11.26 10.38
C ARG A 86 15.09 -11.05 9.70
N TRP A 87 14.05 -11.74 10.16
CA TRP A 87 12.68 -11.56 9.64
C TRP A 87 12.16 -10.12 9.82
N LEU A 88 12.57 -9.44 10.89
CA LEU A 88 12.17 -8.05 11.14
C LEU A 88 12.93 -7.09 10.20
N ALA A 89 14.21 -7.34 9.95
CA ALA A 89 15.00 -6.56 8.99
C ALA A 89 14.40 -6.66 7.57
N VAL A 90 14.00 -7.86 7.13
CA VAL A 90 13.31 -8.04 5.83
C VAL A 90 12.02 -7.21 5.76
N LYS A 91 11.22 -7.20 6.82
CA LYS A 91 10.01 -6.36 6.88
C LYS A 91 10.33 -4.87 6.75
N TRP A 92 11.38 -4.39 7.41
CA TRP A 92 11.81 -3.01 7.28
C TRP A 92 12.15 -2.66 5.84
N VAL A 93 12.92 -3.52 5.17
CA VAL A 93 13.26 -3.32 3.75
C VAL A 93 12.01 -3.26 2.88
N ILE A 94 11.09 -4.23 3.03
CA ILE A 94 9.83 -4.27 2.25
C ILE A 94 8.98 -3.02 2.52
N THR A 95 8.83 -2.61 3.79
CA THR A 95 8.00 -1.46 4.15
C THR A 95 8.58 -0.16 3.60
N ILE A 96 9.86 0.10 3.81
CA ILE A 96 10.52 1.32 3.34
C ILE A 96 10.55 1.36 1.81
N ALA A 97 10.99 0.28 1.17
CA ALA A 97 11.01 0.19 -0.29
C ALA A 97 9.61 0.35 -0.89
N GLY A 98 8.59 -0.29 -0.29
CA GLY A 98 7.20 -0.17 -0.73
C GLY A 98 6.65 1.26 -0.61
N ILE A 99 6.93 1.97 0.50
CA ILE A 99 6.51 3.37 0.68
C ILE A 99 7.22 4.29 -0.32
N LEU A 100 8.53 4.16 -0.47
CA LEU A 100 9.29 4.96 -1.43
C LEU A 100 8.82 4.71 -2.87
N PHE A 101 8.65 3.44 -3.24
CA PHE A 101 8.16 3.08 -4.56
C PHE A 101 6.72 3.56 -4.80
N GLY A 102 5.85 3.44 -3.79
CA GLY A 102 4.49 3.97 -3.81
C GLY A 102 4.46 5.47 -4.06
N THR A 103 5.31 6.22 -3.33
CA THR A 103 5.35 7.68 -3.41
C THR A 103 5.91 8.20 -4.74
N PHE A 104 6.98 7.58 -5.26
CA PHE A 104 7.70 8.13 -6.42
C PHE A 104 7.26 7.55 -7.76
N TRP A 105 6.59 6.40 -7.79
CA TRP A 105 6.18 5.73 -9.03
C TRP A 105 4.70 5.36 -9.05
N LEU A 106 4.18 4.60 -8.08
CA LEU A 106 2.78 4.14 -8.13
C LEU A 106 1.79 5.31 -8.01
N GLY A 107 2.02 6.23 -7.07
CA GLY A 107 1.19 7.42 -6.89
C GLY A 107 1.15 8.29 -8.14
N PRO A 108 2.28 8.73 -8.71
CA PRO A 108 2.31 9.49 -9.95
C PRO A 108 1.58 8.82 -11.12
N TRP A 109 1.79 7.50 -11.32
CA TRP A 109 1.04 6.78 -12.37
C TRP A 109 -0.46 6.75 -12.11
N LEU A 110 -0.88 6.52 -10.87
CA LEU A 110 -2.30 6.50 -10.52
C LEU A 110 -2.95 7.88 -10.68
N ASN A 111 -2.27 8.92 -10.20
CA ASN A 111 -2.76 10.30 -10.18
C ASN A 111 -2.81 10.95 -11.58
N SER A 112 -2.08 10.39 -12.56
CA SER A 112 -2.16 10.84 -13.96
C SER A 112 -3.42 10.35 -14.67
N LEU A 113 -4.11 9.31 -14.18
CA LEU A 113 -5.27 8.72 -14.86
C LEU A 113 -6.53 9.62 -14.83
N PRO A 114 -6.97 10.20 -13.68
CA PRO A 114 -8.18 10.98 -13.63
C PRO A 114 -8.19 12.21 -14.56
N PRO A 115 -7.13 13.03 -14.68
CA PRO A 115 -7.14 14.14 -15.62
C PRO A 115 -7.22 13.67 -17.09
N LEU A 116 -6.56 12.58 -17.43
CA LEU A 116 -6.61 12.02 -18.80
C LEU A 116 -8.00 11.46 -19.13
N SER A 117 -8.61 10.67 -18.23
CA SER A 117 -9.96 10.16 -18.45
C SER A 117 -11.03 11.25 -18.46
N LYS A 118 -10.83 12.34 -17.68
CA LYS A 118 -11.70 13.52 -17.73
C LYS A 118 -11.68 14.22 -19.08
N GLN A 119 -10.48 14.37 -19.66
CA GLN A 119 -10.28 15.11 -20.92
C GLN A 119 -10.69 14.27 -22.14
N LEU A 120 -10.32 12.99 -22.17
CA LEU A 120 -10.43 12.12 -23.34
C LEU A 120 -11.68 11.21 -23.29
N GLY A 121 -12.33 11.08 -22.14
CA GLY A 121 -13.43 10.12 -21.98
C GLY A 121 -12.97 8.70 -22.30
N MET A 122 -13.73 7.97 -23.12
CA MET A 122 -13.37 6.60 -23.52
C MET A 122 -12.17 6.51 -24.45
N GLU A 123 -11.80 7.59 -25.14
CA GLU A 123 -10.61 7.62 -25.98
C GLU A 123 -9.32 7.49 -25.15
N ALA A 124 -9.37 7.77 -23.86
CA ALA A 124 -8.26 7.51 -22.93
C ALA A 124 -7.78 6.05 -23.00
N LEU A 125 -8.69 5.10 -23.21
CA LEU A 125 -8.36 3.67 -23.33
C LEU A 125 -7.56 3.32 -24.62
N SER A 126 -7.42 4.26 -25.54
CA SER A 126 -6.56 4.16 -26.73
C SER A 126 -5.36 5.11 -26.68
N ASN A 127 -5.27 5.96 -25.65
CA ASN A 127 -4.19 6.89 -25.45
C ASN A 127 -2.95 6.20 -24.85
N SER A 128 -1.79 6.39 -25.47
CA SER A 128 -0.55 5.73 -25.07
C SER A 128 -0.09 6.10 -23.66
N GLU A 129 -0.27 7.35 -23.24
CA GLU A 129 0.11 7.83 -21.91
C GLU A 129 -0.77 7.20 -20.82
N TYR A 130 -2.10 7.21 -21.04
CA TYR A 130 -3.04 6.57 -20.13
C TYR A 130 -2.77 5.06 -19.99
N LEU A 131 -2.59 4.36 -21.12
CA LEU A 131 -2.31 2.92 -21.13
C LEU A 131 -0.99 2.59 -20.43
N HIS A 132 0.06 3.38 -20.67
CA HIS A 132 1.33 3.21 -20.00
C HIS A 132 1.18 3.36 -18.48
N ALA A 133 0.60 4.47 -18.02
CA ALA A 133 0.40 4.75 -16.60
C ALA A 133 -0.47 3.67 -15.92
N ALA A 134 -1.59 3.29 -16.56
CA ALA A 134 -2.50 2.27 -16.04
C ALA A 134 -1.83 0.89 -15.94
N THR A 135 -1.06 0.50 -16.96
CA THR A 135 -0.36 -0.80 -16.98
C THR A 135 0.77 -0.84 -15.97
N MET A 136 1.60 0.21 -15.90
CA MET A 136 2.70 0.30 -14.93
C MET A 136 2.15 0.30 -13.50
N ASN A 137 1.16 1.16 -13.20
CA ASN A 137 0.54 1.18 -11.89
C ASN A 137 0.00 -0.21 -11.50
N PHE A 138 -0.75 -0.88 -12.37
CA PHE A 138 -1.34 -2.19 -12.06
C PHE A 138 -0.29 -3.27 -11.85
N THR A 139 0.66 -3.41 -12.77
CA THR A 139 1.69 -4.48 -12.71
C THR A 139 2.54 -4.35 -11.45
N TRP A 140 3.02 -3.15 -11.17
CA TRP A 140 3.89 -2.91 -10.02
C TRP A 140 3.13 -2.89 -8.69
N SER A 141 1.85 -2.48 -8.69
CA SER A 141 1.02 -2.60 -7.48
C SER A 141 0.75 -4.06 -7.10
N LEU A 142 0.62 -4.98 -8.06
CA LEU A 142 0.52 -6.41 -7.78
C LEU A 142 1.81 -6.96 -7.17
N LEU A 143 2.97 -6.53 -7.67
CA LEU A 143 4.26 -6.92 -7.09
C LEU A 143 4.40 -6.38 -5.66
N GLN A 144 4.01 -5.12 -5.44
CA GLN A 144 4.01 -4.53 -4.10
C GLN A 144 3.05 -5.25 -3.16
N LEU A 145 1.83 -5.54 -3.58
CA LEU A 145 0.86 -6.32 -2.81
C LEU A 145 1.42 -7.70 -2.42
N SER A 146 2.04 -8.40 -3.36
CA SER A 146 2.67 -9.69 -3.11
C SER A 146 3.79 -9.59 -2.06
N SER A 147 4.60 -8.53 -2.10
CA SER A 147 5.66 -8.30 -1.12
C SER A 147 5.14 -7.98 0.27
N ILE A 148 4.02 -7.24 0.37
CA ILE A 148 3.35 -6.94 1.65
C ILE A 148 2.73 -8.21 2.24
N LEU A 149 2.07 -9.03 1.41
CA LEU A 149 1.53 -10.33 1.84
C LEU A 149 2.65 -11.27 2.32
N PHE A 150 3.79 -11.30 1.63
CA PHE A 150 4.97 -12.02 2.10
C PHE A 150 5.46 -11.50 3.46
N ALA A 151 5.53 -10.17 3.66
CA ALA A 151 5.87 -9.56 4.94
C ALA A 151 4.89 -9.96 6.06
N LEU A 152 3.61 -10.14 5.74
CA LEU A 152 2.59 -10.63 6.66
C LEU A 152 2.85 -12.10 7.04
N VAL A 153 3.13 -12.95 6.07
CA VAL A 153 3.45 -14.38 6.29
C VAL A 153 4.67 -14.53 7.20
N ILE A 154 5.78 -13.85 6.92
CA ILE A 154 6.98 -13.94 7.76
C ILE A 154 6.77 -13.34 9.16
N SER A 155 5.80 -12.46 9.34
CA SER A 155 5.42 -11.95 10.68
C SER A 155 4.80 -13.02 11.56
N VAL A 156 4.06 -13.95 10.97
CA VAL A 156 3.41 -15.07 11.68
C VAL A 156 4.40 -16.20 11.91
N PHE A 157 5.08 -16.66 10.87
CA PHE A 157 5.98 -17.82 10.93
C PHE A 157 7.33 -17.53 11.60
N LYS A 158 7.83 -16.31 11.54
CA LYS A 158 9.14 -15.89 12.11
C LYS A 158 10.28 -16.84 11.75
N PRO A 159 10.51 -17.14 10.46
CA PRO A 159 11.31 -18.28 10.01
C PRO A 159 12.80 -18.20 10.38
N TRP A 160 13.33 -17.01 10.63
CA TRP A 160 14.74 -16.77 10.95
C TRP A 160 14.85 -16.04 12.30
N LYS A 161 15.15 -16.79 13.35
CA LYS A 161 15.40 -16.23 14.69
C LYS A 161 16.79 -15.61 14.78
#